data_c808341a1de7a39c90fe7ae014c3cd75
#
_entry.id   c808341a1de7a39c90fe7ae014c3cd75
#
_cell.length_a   1.000
_cell.length_b   1.000
_cell.length_c   1.000
_cell.angle_alpha   90.00
_cell.angle_beta   90.00
_cell.angle_gamma   90.00
#
_symmetry.space_group_name_H-M   'P 1'
#
loop_
_entity.id
_entity.type
_entity.pdbx_description
1 polymer ?
#
loop_
_entity_poly.entity_id
_entity_poly.type
_entity_poly.pdbx_seq_one_letter_code
_entity_poly.pdbx_strand_id
1 'polypeptide(L)'
;PSSKAAVTAANNYKQGKVYKITPKSKPFKNKYVKAPTYNKKTRTYFTIRSYMEKFQKAKKGTLVLKKGTYKITNTIQVPSNVTIILEKGAKIVKSNQTGTKKMKAATTIFQLIKPSNREKSNVYGGHNGEKNIHFVGKGSNVMDLKYLKANIAIVMGHNKDITVSGITFQNVNTGHFIEMDASQNVTISKCKFKNVKSGSDYVKEAINIDTPDKETNGFNNIWSKHDKTPNENVTISGCQFTNLGRAIGTHKYSASGDTQIYHRNIQILNCKISNMRWDSPIRVMNWKDSAIQNTVIQNVKQPGKSDTRGVLVSGAVNFTMAENTFIGMGRPAQCIAWKNDGPGSAYPITYNDFTEQNLADMATNKGKKLTERYIRISPEYNVFEYAQIITIKKA
;
A
#
# COMPACT_ATOMS: atom_id res chain seq x y z
N PRO A 1 20.22 0.39 -8.99
CA PRO A 1 21.09 -0.70 -8.56
C PRO A 1 21.26 -1.69 -9.70
N SER A 2 22.48 -2.21 -9.87
CA SER A 2 22.78 -3.21 -10.87
C SER A 2 21.99 -4.50 -10.61
N SER A 3 21.78 -5.31 -11.65
CA SER A 3 21.16 -6.62 -11.54
C SER A 3 21.83 -7.49 -10.44
N LYS A 4 23.13 -7.31 -10.23
CA LYS A 4 23.91 -7.97 -9.17
C LYS A 4 23.46 -7.55 -7.77
N ALA A 5 23.19 -6.27 -7.55
CA ALA A 5 22.71 -5.78 -6.25
C ALA A 5 21.29 -6.30 -5.94
N ALA A 6 20.40 -6.39 -6.95
CA ALA A 6 19.06 -6.97 -6.79
C ALA A 6 19.12 -8.48 -6.46
N VAL A 7 20.00 -9.23 -7.12
CA VAL A 7 20.21 -10.66 -6.83
C VAL A 7 20.75 -10.86 -5.41
N THR A 8 21.70 -10.03 -4.98
CA THR A 8 22.26 -10.08 -3.63
C THR A 8 21.16 -9.77 -2.58
N ALA A 9 20.34 -8.75 -2.82
CA ALA A 9 19.23 -8.41 -1.93
C ALA A 9 18.22 -9.56 -1.81
N ALA A 10 17.84 -10.20 -2.94
CA ALA A 10 16.92 -11.34 -2.92
C ALA A 10 17.49 -12.52 -2.12
N ASN A 11 18.77 -12.80 -2.26
CA ASN A 11 19.43 -13.88 -1.51
C ASN A 11 19.49 -13.60 -0.01
N ASN A 12 19.64 -12.32 0.40
CA ASN A 12 19.68 -11.92 1.80
C ASN A 12 18.33 -12.10 2.51
N TYR A 13 17.21 -12.22 1.77
CA TYR A 13 15.88 -12.41 2.34
C TYR A 13 15.47 -13.88 2.45
N LYS A 14 16.24 -14.82 1.93
CA LYS A 14 15.92 -16.26 2.05
C LYS A 14 15.91 -16.70 3.52
N GLN A 15 14.89 -17.42 3.88
CA GLN A 15 14.66 -17.89 5.24
C GLN A 15 14.33 -19.38 5.24
N GLY A 16 14.93 -20.13 6.13
CA GLY A 16 14.64 -21.55 6.27
C GLY A 16 14.88 -22.34 4.98
N LYS A 17 14.15 -23.45 4.84
CA LYS A 17 14.23 -24.28 3.64
C LYS A 17 13.59 -23.57 2.43
N VAL A 18 14.25 -23.68 1.29
CA VAL A 18 13.82 -23.05 0.03
C VAL A 18 13.11 -24.09 -0.82
N TYR A 19 11.89 -23.78 -1.20
CA TYR A 19 11.10 -24.58 -2.15
C TYR A 19 10.82 -23.77 -3.40
N LYS A 20 10.88 -24.43 -4.55
CA LYS A 20 10.60 -23.82 -5.86
C LYS A 20 9.38 -24.47 -6.46
N ILE A 21 8.45 -23.67 -6.96
CA ILE A 21 7.24 -24.14 -7.62
C ILE A 21 7.12 -23.56 -9.03
N THR A 22 6.32 -24.23 -9.85
CA THR A 22 5.88 -23.77 -11.16
C THR A 22 4.35 -23.69 -11.17
N PRO A 23 3.72 -23.11 -12.21
CA PRO A 23 2.25 -23.14 -12.33
C PRO A 23 1.65 -24.54 -12.38
N LYS A 24 2.44 -25.55 -12.69
CA LYS A 24 2.00 -26.96 -12.74
C LYS A 24 2.17 -27.70 -11.41
N SER A 25 2.81 -27.09 -10.42
CA SER A 25 3.03 -27.69 -9.12
C SER A 25 1.72 -28.03 -8.43
N LYS A 26 1.74 -29.12 -7.67
CA LYS A 26 0.61 -29.59 -6.86
C LYS A 26 0.87 -29.34 -5.38
N PRO A 27 -0.18 -29.29 -4.56
CA PRO A 27 -0.01 -29.30 -3.10
C PRO A 27 0.85 -30.47 -2.66
N PHE A 28 1.71 -30.27 -1.70
CA PHE A 28 2.53 -31.38 -1.18
C PHE A 28 1.77 -32.30 -0.21
N LYS A 29 0.51 -31.96 0.18
CA LYS A 29 -0.35 -32.80 1.03
C LYS A 29 -1.58 -33.31 0.27
N ASN A 30 -1.79 -34.62 0.32
CA ASN A 30 -2.91 -35.27 -0.36
C ASN A 30 -4.28 -34.77 0.09
N LYS A 31 -4.42 -34.30 1.34
CA LYS A 31 -5.70 -33.74 1.82
C LYS A 31 -6.25 -32.63 0.94
N TYR A 32 -5.39 -31.81 0.33
CA TYR A 32 -5.83 -30.74 -0.55
C TYR A 32 -6.30 -31.27 -1.89
N VAL A 33 -5.58 -32.23 -2.45
CA VAL A 33 -5.94 -32.85 -3.73
C VAL A 33 -7.29 -33.57 -3.64
N LYS A 34 -7.63 -34.11 -2.47
CA LYS A 34 -8.89 -34.79 -2.21
C LYS A 34 -10.06 -33.89 -1.83
N ALA A 35 -9.81 -32.57 -1.63
CA ALA A 35 -10.86 -31.64 -1.25
C ALA A 35 -11.88 -31.47 -2.38
N PRO A 36 -13.19 -31.38 -2.07
CA PRO A 36 -14.23 -31.21 -3.09
C PRO A 36 -14.09 -29.92 -3.91
N THR A 37 -13.37 -28.94 -3.34
CA THR A 37 -13.11 -27.64 -3.96
C THR A 37 -11.83 -27.61 -4.81
N TYR A 38 -11.05 -28.69 -4.80
CA TYR A 38 -9.83 -28.80 -5.60
C TYR A 38 -10.13 -29.12 -7.04
N ASN A 39 -9.64 -28.29 -7.96
CA ASN A 39 -9.73 -28.47 -9.40
C ASN A 39 -8.62 -27.70 -10.10
N LYS A 40 -8.56 -27.69 -11.42
CA LYS A 40 -7.55 -26.97 -12.20
C LYS A 40 -7.49 -25.47 -11.89
N LYS A 41 -8.63 -24.85 -11.55
CA LYS A 41 -8.70 -23.41 -11.27
C LYS A 41 -8.24 -23.06 -9.86
N THR A 42 -8.42 -23.94 -8.90
CA THR A 42 -8.05 -23.72 -7.49
C THR A 42 -6.72 -24.33 -7.11
N ARG A 43 -6.12 -25.13 -7.97
CA ARG A 43 -4.88 -25.87 -7.70
C ARG A 43 -3.74 -24.97 -7.18
N THR A 44 -3.47 -23.86 -7.83
CA THR A 44 -2.37 -22.97 -7.44
C THR A 44 -2.60 -22.35 -6.07
N TYR A 45 -3.83 -21.95 -5.77
CA TYR A 45 -4.20 -21.52 -4.43
C TYR A 45 -3.86 -22.60 -3.38
N PHE A 46 -4.31 -23.82 -3.57
CA PHE A 46 -4.05 -24.92 -2.65
C PHE A 46 -2.56 -25.26 -2.55
N THR A 47 -1.85 -25.19 -3.67
CA THR A 47 -0.39 -25.42 -3.70
C THR A 47 0.33 -24.41 -2.81
N ILE A 48 0.14 -23.12 -3.02
CA ILE A 48 0.83 -22.09 -2.23
C ILE A 48 0.36 -22.15 -0.78
N ARG A 49 -0.93 -22.32 -0.54
CA ARG A 49 -1.47 -22.50 0.82
C ARG A 49 -0.78 -23.65 1.56
N SER A 50 -0.55 -24.78 0.91
CA SER A 50 0.08 -25.92 1.52
C SER A 50 1.52 -25.62 1.98
N TYR A 51 2.25 -24.81 1.22
CA TYR A 51 3.59 -24.35 1.63
C TYR A 51 3.53 -23.36 2.79
N MET A 52 2.57 -22.45 2.80
CA MET A 52 2.42 -21.50 3.91
C MET A 52 2.10 -22.21 5.23
N GLU A 53 1.25 -23.24 5.19
CA GLU A 53 0.96 -24.07 6.36
C GLU A 53 2.19 -24.87 6.82
N LYS A 54 2.97 -25.38 5.88
CA LYS A 54 4.25 -26.03 6.18
C LYS A 54 5.21 -25.06 6.87
N PHE A 55 5.31 -23.84 6.38
CA PHE A 55 6.19 -22.82 6.95
C PHE A 55 5.73 -22.37 8.33
N GLN A 56 4.42 -22.29 8.58
CA GLN A 56 3.90 -22.02 9.92
C GLN A 56 4.39 -23.09 10.91
N LYS A 57 4.30 -24.35 10.53
CA LYS A 57 4.75 -25.47 11.37
C LYS A 57 6.27 -25.45 11.57
N ALA A 58 7.02 -25.18 10.52
CA ALA A 58 8.50 -25.09 10.57
C ALA A 58 8.99 -23.77 11.18
N LYS A 59 8.10 -22.78 11.35
CA LYS A 59 8.37 -21.43 11.85
C LYS A 59 9.20 -20.54 10.92
N LYS A 60 9.51 -20.99 9.72
CA LYS A 60 10.20 -20.24 8.67
C LYS A 60 10.15 -20.98 7.33
N GLY A 61 10.37 -20.27 6.25
CA GLY A 61 10.48 -20.86 4.93
C GLY A 61 10.60 -19.84 3.82
N THR A 62 11.02 -20.32 2.65
CA THR A 62 11.10 -19.54 1.44
C THR A 62 10.42 -20.28 0.30
N LEU A 63 9.51 -19.60 -0.39
CA LEU A 63 8.84 -20.11 -1.58
C LEU A 63 9.28 -19.29 -2.78
N VAL A 64 9.84 -19.94 -3.78
CA VAL A 64 10.26 -19.33 -5.05
C VAL A 64 9.24 -19.70 -6.12
N LEU A 65 8.63 -18.69 -6.72
CA LEU A 65 7.74 -18.86 -7.87
C LEU A 65 8.57 -18.69 -9.14
N LYS A 66 8.76 -19.78 -9.88
CA LYS A 66 9.48 -19.75 -11.18
C LYS A 66 8.57 -19.13 -12.24
N LYS A 67 9.16 -18.80 -13.39
CA LYS A 67 8.44 -18.24 -14.54
C LYS A 67 7.13 -18.98 -14.85
N GLY A 68 6.09 -18.22 -15.10
CA GLY A 68 4.77 -18.70 -15.49
C GLY A 68 3.64 -17.94 -14.80
N THR A 69 2.41 -18.31 -15.10
CA THR A 69 1.20 -17.65 -14.59
C THR A 69 0.57 -18.46 -13.46
N TYR A 70 0.43 -17.82 -12.30
CA TYR A 70 -0.13 -18.38 -11.07
C TYR A 70 -1.48 -17.74 -10.81
N LYS A 71 -2.57 -18.43 -11.12
CA LYS A 71 -3.94 -17.93 -10.90
C LYS A 71 -4.37 -18.21 -9.46
N ILE A 72 -4.65 -17.15 -8.71
CA ILE A 72 -5.03 -17.24 -7.30
C ILE A 72 -6.49 -16.86 -7.14
N THR A 73 -7.30 -17.81 -6.69
CA THR A 73 -8.75 -17.64 -6.52
C THR A 73 -9.13 -17.19 -5.11
N ASN A 74 -8.38 -17.62 -4.11
CA ASN A 74 -8.72 -17.41 -2.71
C ASN A 74 -7.51 -16.90 -1.93
N THR A 75 -7.76 -16.30 -0.79
CA THR A 75 -6.73 -15.63 0.00
C THR A 75 -5.72 -16.62 0.60
N ILE A 76 -4.46 -16.28 0.42
CA ILE A 76 -3.33 -17.00 0.98
C ILE A 76 -2.83 -16.24 2.20
N GLN A 77 -2.78 -16.91 3.34
CA GLN A 77 -2.23 -16.37 4.56
C GLN A 77 -0.73 -16.66 4.62
N VAL A 78 0.06 -15.63 4.93
CA VAL A 78 1.52 -15.73 4.99
C VAL A 78 1.98 -15.54 6.45
N PRO A 79 2.53 -16.59 7.07
CA PRO A 79 2.98 -16.50 8.47
C PRO A 79 4.34 -15.84 8.60
N SER A 80 4.74 -15.58 9.84
CA SER A 80 6.05 -15.00 10.18
C SER A 80 7.22 -15.79 9.60
N ASN A 81 8.30 -15.09 9.32
CA ASN A 81 9.57 -15.64 8.86
C ASN A 81 9.46 -16.36 7.51
N VAL A 82 8.63 -15.81 6.63
CA VAL A 82 8.45 -16.32 5.26
C VAL A 82 8.90 -15.31 4.25
N THR A 83 9.63 -15.80 3.25
CA THR A 83 9.98 -15.03 2.05
C THR A 83 9.33 -15.66 0.83
N ILE A 84 8.66 -14.84 0.03
CA ILE A 84 8.12 -15.22 -1.27
C ILE A 84 8.92 -14.49 -2.33
N ILE A 85 9.56 -15.26 -3.22
CA ILE A 85 10.40 -14.72 -4.29
C ILE A 85 9.69 -14.97 -5.63
N LEU A 86 9.49 -13.89 -6.39
CA LEU A 86 8.98 -13.97 -7.76
C LEU A 86 10.17 -13.88 -8.70
N GLU A 87 10.46 -14.96 -9.43
CA GLU A 87 11.51 -14.96 -10.44
C GLU A 87 11.09 -14.18 -11.69
N LYS A 88 12.06 -13.86 -12.54
CA LYS A 88 11.79 -13.21 -13.82
C LYS A 88 10.75 -14.00 -14.62
N GLY A 89 9.68 -13.31 -15.01
CA GLY A 89 8.57 -13.91 -15.75
C GLY A 89 7.50 -14.57 -14.88
N ALA A 90 7.61 -14.55 -13.56
CA ALA A 90 6.54 -14.99 -12.68
C ALA A 90 5.40 -13.95 -12.66
N LYS A 91 4.18 -14.42 -12.86
CA LYS A 91 2.96 -13.59 -12.85
C LYS A 91 1.94 -14.20 -11.90
N ILE A 92 1.67 -13.49 -10.81
CA ILE A 92 0.54 -13.82 -9.93
C ILE A 92 -0.68 -13.06 -10.45
N VAL A 93 -1.74 -13.78 -10.75
CA VAL A 93 -2.94 -13.23 -11.37
C VAL A 93 -4.15 -13.56 -10.51
N LYS A 94 -4.89 -12.55 -10.05
CA LYS A 94 -6.13 -12.78 -9.32
C LYS A 94 -7.22 -13.30 -10.26
N SER A 95 -7.95 -14.32 -9.80
CA SER A 95 -9.10 -14.87 -10.48
C SER A 95 -10.32 -14.92 -9.56
N ASN A 96 -11.50 -14.66 -10.10
CA ASN A 96 -12.78 -14.79 -9.37
C ASN A 96 -13.55 -16.07 -9.76
N GLN A 97 -12.92 -16.95 -10.54
CA GLN A 97 -13.55 -18.19 -11.00
C GLN A 97 -12.90 -19.40 -10.33
N THR A 98 -13.61 -20.00 -9.39
CA THR A 98 -13.13 -21.18 -8.66
C THR A 98 -13.45 -22.51 -9.36
N GLY A 99 -14.33 -22.50 -10.36
CA GLY A 99 -14.75 -23.72 -11.04
C GLY A 99 -15.69 -24.61 -10.23
N THR A 100 -16.18 -24.14 -9.10
CA THR A 100 -17.11 -24.86 -8.22
C THR A 100 -18.01 -23.91 -7.44
N LYS A 101 -19.25 -24.29 -7.25
CA LYS A 101 -20.18 -23.54 -6.38
C LYS A 101 -19.90 -23.73 -4.91
N LYS A 102 -19.06 -24.68 -4.54
CA LYS A 102 -18.70 -25.00 -3.14
C LYS A 102 -17.68 -24.03 -2.57
N MET A 103 -17.06 -23.19 -3.41
CA MET A 103 -16.05 -22.22 -2.98
C MET A 103 -16.28 -20.91 -3.71
N LYS A 104 -16.52 -19.85 -2.96
CA LYS A 104 -16.59 -18.49 -3.49
C LYS A 104 -15.17 -17.91 -3.57
N ALA A 105 -14.84 -17.25 -4.66
CA ALA A 105 -13.57 -16.55 -4.78
C ALA A 105 -13.46 -15.42 -3.73
N ALA A 106 -12.28 -15.24 -3.18
CA ALA A 106 -11.97 -14.13 -2.28
C ALA A 106 -11.54 -12.88 -3.07
N THR A 107 -11.48 -11.75 -2.39
CA THR A 107 -11.08 -10.46 -2.99
C THR A 107 -9.67 -10.03 -2.63
N THR A 108 -8.92 -10.83 -1.90
CA THR A 108 -7.53 -10.55 -1.49
C THR A 108 -6.62 -11.70 -1.90
N ILE A 109 -5.42 -11.37 -2.40
CA ILE A 109 -4.42 -12.40 -2.72
C ILE A 109 -3.70 -12.86 -1.44
N PHE A 110 -3.05 -11.93 -0.73
CA PHE A 110 -2.27 -12.25 0.47
C PHE A 110 -2.73 -11.47 1.70
N GLN A 111 -2.86 -12.19 2.82
CA GLN A 111 -3.00 -11.60 4.14
C GLN A 111 -1.81 -12.05 5.00
N LEU A 112 -1.20 -11.13 5.75
CA LEU A 112 0.00 -11.42 6.54
C LEU A 112 -0.38 -11.88 7.94
N ILE A 113 -0.96 -13.05 8.01
CA ILE A 113 -1.39 -13.70 9.25
C ILE A 113 -1.04 -15.19 9.21
N LYS A 114 -1.04 -15.87 10.37
CA LYS A 114 -0.91 -17.33 10.39
C LYS A 114 -2.09 -17.99 9.67
N PRO A 115 -1.85 -18.99 8.82
CA PRO A 115 -2.93 -19.79 8.24
C PRO A 115 -3.93 -20.32 9.26
N SER A 116 -3.46 -20.74 10.43
CA SER A 116 -4.33 -21.24 11.51
C SER A 116 -5.25 -20.18 12.13
N ASN A 117 -5.00 -18.90 11.87
CA ASN A 117 -5.77 -17.78 12.42
C ASN A 117 -6.78 -17.19 11.42
N ARG A 118 -6.90 -17.76 10.21
CA ARG A 118 -7.72 -17.18 9.13
C ARG A 118 -9.18 -16.95 9.50
N GLU A 119 -9.75 -17.78 10.37
CA GLU A 119 -11.15 -17.71 10.77
C GLU A 119 -11.33 -17.32 12.24
N LYS A 120 -10.25 -16.94 12.91
CA LYS A 120 -10.29 -16.54 14.31
C LYS A 120 -10.52 -15.03 14.45
N SER A 121 -11.33 -14.64 15.40
CA SER A 121 -11.64 -13.24 15.69
C SER A 121 -10.71 -12.68 16.76
N ASN A 122 -10.36 -11.37 16.61
CA ASN A 122 -9.66 -10.59 17.64
C ASN A 122 -8.33 -11.22 18.09
N VAL A 123 -7.54 -11.73 17.16
CA VAL A 123 -6.25 -12.38 17.46
C VAL A 123 -5.11 -11.38 17.55
N TYR A 124 -5.04 -10.43 16.59
CA TYR A 124 -3.91 -9.53 16.44
C TYR A 124 -4.23 -8.12 16.91
N GLY A 125 -3.31 -7.53 17.66
CA GLY A 125 -3.37 -6.15 18.12
C GLY A 125 -1.99 -5.50 18.14
N GLY A 126 -1.92 -4.18 18.30
CA GLY A 126 -0.66 -3.44 18.29
C GLY A 126 0.18 -3.72 17.04
N HIS A 127 1.49 -3.86 17.21
CA HIS A 127 2.43 -4.35 16.20
C HIS A 127 2.92 -5.77 16.55
N ASN A 128 2.06 -6.57 17.16
CA ASN A 128 2.41 -7.89 17.71
C ASN A 128 1.95 -9.06 16.85
N GLY A 129 1.50 -8.79 15.63
CA GLY A 129 1.11 -9.82 14.68
C GLY A 129 2.31 -10.51 14.02
N GLU A 130 2.07 -11.09 12.86
CA GLU A 130 3.13 -11.79 12.13
C GLU A 130 4.22 -10.83 11.67
N LYS A 131 5.45 -11.31 11.67
CA LYS A 131 6.63 -10.49 11.42
C LYS A 131 7.65 -11.15 10.51
N ASN A 132 8.58 -10.34 10.01
CA ASN A 132 9.69 -10.81 9.18
C ASN A 132 9.19 -11.56 7.94
N ILE A 133 8.36 -10.86 7.15
CA ILE A 133 7.77 -11.38 5.91
C ILE A 133 8.27 -10.52 4.75
N HIS A 134 8.76 -11.19 3.71
CA HIS A 134 9.36 -10.51 2.56
C HIS A 134 8.78 -11.02 1.25
N PHE A 135 8.37 -10.08 0.39
CA PHE A 135 8.00 -10.32 -0.99
C PHE A 135 9.08 -9.68 -1.87
N VAL A 136 9.81 -10.47 -2.61
CA VAL A 136 10.97 -10.00 -3.39
C VAL A 136 10.83 -10.44 -4.84
N GLY A 137 10.82 -9.48 -5.76
CA GLY A 137 10.80 -9.75 -7.19
C GLY A 137 12.19 -9.66 -7.80
N LYS A 138 12.47 -10.57 -8.72
CA LYS A 138 13.69 -10.58 -9.54
C LYS A 138 13.31 -10.28 -10.99
N GLY A 139 13.91 -9.24 -11.58
CA GLY A 139 13.60 -8.86 -12.95
C GLY A 139 12.13 -8.52 -13.17
N SER A 140 11.61 -8.80 -14.34
CA SER A 140 10.19 -8.57 -14.65
C SER A 140 9.30 -9.62 -14.01
N ASN A 141 8.39 -9.19 -13.16
CA ASN A 141 7.41 -10.03 -12.49
C ASN A 141 6.17 -9.18 -12.18
N VAL A 142 5.04 -9.81 -11.92
CA VAL A 142 3.77 -9.09 -11.80
C VAL A 142 2.87 -9.71 -10.74
N MET A 143 2.16 -8.84 -10.01
CA MET A 143 0.90 -9.16 -9.34
C MET A 143 -0.22 -8.38 -10.04
N ASP A 144 -1.12 -9.09 -10.69
CA ASP A 144 -2.18 -8.54 -11.53
C ASP A 144 -3.55 -8.76 -10.89
N LEU A 145 -4.25 -7.69 -10.56
CA LEU A 145 -5.60 -7.77 -10.01
C LEU A 145 -6.69 -7.90 -11.08
N LYS A 146 -6.33 -7.90 -12.36
CA LYS A 146 -7.25 -8.12 -13.49
C LYS A 146 -8.45 -7.20 -13.53
N TYR A 147 -8.35 -6.00 -12.95
CA TYR A 147 -9.46 -5.06 -12.79
C TYR A 147 -10.68 -5.65 -12.06
N LEU A 148 -10.46 -6.63 -11.19
CA LEU A 148 -11.55 -7.19 -10.40
C LEU A 148 -11.94 -6.22 -9.29
N LYS A 149 -13.26 -6.02 -9.13
CA LYS A 149 -13.82 -5.04 -8.20
C LYS A 149 -13.41 -5.34 -6.75
N ALA A 150 -13.00 -4.30 -6.04
CA ALA A 150 -12.65 -4.33 -4.63
C ALA A 150 -11.52 -5.31 -4.26
N ASN A 151 -10.67 -5.69 -5.23
CA ASN A 151 -9.58 -6.62 -4.97
C ASN A 151 -8.34 -5.89 -4.42
N ILE A 152 -7.59 -6.61 -3.56
CA ILE A 152 -6.37 -6.15 -2.91
C ILE A 152 -5.29 -7.22 -3.09
N ALA A 153 -4.06 -6.81 -3.41
CA ALA A 153 -2.97 -7.76 -3.57
C ALA A 153 -2.39 -8.20 -2.21
N ILE A 154 -2.04 -7.26 -1.34
CA ILE A 154 -1.45 -7.55 -0.02
C ILE A 154 -2.17 -6.75 1.06
N VAL A 155 -2.68 -7.44 2.07
CA VAL A 155 -3.23 -6.83 3.29
C VAL A 155 -2.25 -7.05 4.44
N MET A 156 -1.77 -5.96 5.01
CA MET A 156 -0.97 -5.93 6.23
C MET A 156 -1.83 -5.45 7.38
N GLY A 157 -1.80 -6.15 8.49
CA GLY A 157 -2.46 -5.73 9.72
C GLY A 157 -1.68 -6.21 10.93
N HIS A 158 -1.26 -5.27 11.79
CA HIS A 158 -0.51 -5.58 13.02
C HIS A 158 0.85 -6.25 12.76
N ASN A 159 1.43 -6.00 11.59
CA ASN A 159 2.68 -6.64 11.17
C ASN A 159 3.91 -5.83 11.61
N LYS A 160 5.06 -6.50 11.59
CA LYS A 160 6.36 -5.88 11.87
C LYS A 160 7.43 -6.46 10.97
N ASP A 161 8.36 -5.62 10.52
CA ASP A 161 9.50 -6.04 9.68
C ASP A 161 9.02 -6.69 8.37
N ILE A 162 8.40 -5.90 7.53
CA ILE A 162 7.84 -6.33 6.24
C ILE A 162 8.62 -5.67 5.10
N THR A 163 8.94 -6.46 4.07
CA THR A 163 9.56 -5.96 2.84
C THR A 163 8.71 -6.32 1.64
N VAL A 164 8.50 -5.35 0.75
CA VAL A 164 7.95 -5.56 -0.60
C VAL A 164 8.89 -4.88 -1.57
N SER A 165 9.59 -5.64 -2.40
CA SER A 165 10.63 -5.08 -3.25
C SER A 165 10.65 -5.68 -4.65
N GLY A 166 10.83 -4.83 -5.68
CA GLY A 166 11.05 -5.26 -7.05
C GLY A 166 9.85 -5.89 -7.75
N ILE A 167 8.64 -5.59 -7.33
CA ILE A 167 7.40 -6.18 -7.86
C ILE A 167 6.61 -5.11 -8.65
N THR A 168 6.03 -5.51 -9.78
CA THR A 168 5.05 -4.71 -10.51
C THR A 168 3.65 -5.14 -10.13
N PHE A 169 2.87 -4.20 -9.60
CA PHE A 169 1.44 -4.36 -9.30
C PHE A 169 0.64 -3.65 -10.38
N GLN A 170 -0.37 -4.32 -10.94
CA GLN A 170 -1.14 -3.72 -12.03
C GLN A 170 -2.63 -4.07 -12.01
N ASN A 171 -3.41 -3.21 -12.68
CA ASN A 171 -4.82 -3.46 -13.04
C ASN A 171 -5.76 -3.49 -11.83
N VAL A 172 -5.81 -2.39 -11.07
CA VAL A 172 -6.70 -2.22 -9.91
C VAL A 172 -8.06 -1.65 -10.28
N ASN A 173 -9.09 -2.06 -9.55
CA ASN A 173 -10.45 -1.53 -9.64
C ASN A 173 -11.07 -1.45 -8.24
N THR A 174 -11.32 -0.25 -7.75
CA THR A 174 -11.96 0.08 -6.46
C THR A 174 -11.36 -0.58 -5.21
N GLY A 175 -10.19 -1.21 -5.32
CA GLY A 175 -9.42 -1.74 -4.20
C GLY A 175 -8.10 -1.00 -4.04
N HIS A 176 -7.14 -1.65 -3.41
CA HIS A 176 -5.76 -1.20 -3.26
C HIS A 176 -4.82 -2.28 -3.76
N PHE A 177 -3.61 -1.94 -4.12
CA PHE A 177 -2.57 -2.96 -4.27
C PHE A 177 -2.06 -3.41 -2.91
N ILE A 178 -1.79 -2.45 -2.02
CA ILE A 178 -1.36 -2.72 -0.65
C ILE A 178 -2.25 -1.95 0.32
N GLU A 179 -2.90 -2.66 1.21
CA GLU A 179 -3.56 -2.08 2.38
C GLU A 179 -2.68 -2.33 3.60
N MET A 180 -2.26 -1.25 4.24
CA MET A 180 -1.34 -1.28 5.37
C MET A 180 -2.01 -0.67 6.60
N ASP A 181 -2.30 -1.50 7.59
CA ASP A 181 -2.91 -1.09 8.84
C ASP A 181 -2.07 -1.57 10.02
N ALA A 182 -1.86 -0.71 11.00
CA ALA A 182 -1.19 -1.05 12.25
C ALA A 182 0.17 -1.78 12.06
N SER A 183 0.95 -1.40 11.08
CA SER A 183 2.21 -2.07 10.76
C SER A 183 3.43 -1.21 11.08
N GLN A 184 4.53 -1.86 11.43
CA GLN A 184 5.77 -1.21 11.86
C GLN A 184 6.97 -1.76 11.10
N ASN A 185 7.93 -0.90 10.78
CA ASN A 185 9.15 -1.26 10.05
C ASN A 185 8.82 -1.93 8.70
N VAL A 186 8.15 -1.18 7.84
CA VAL A 186 7.75 -1.62 6.50
C VAL A 186 8.59 -0.92 5.46
N THR A 187 9.16 -1.68 4.53
CA THR A 187 9.89 -1.13 3.39
C THR A 187 9.24 -1.60 2.10
N ILE A 188 8.80 -0.65 1.28
CA ILE A 188 8.30 -0.90 -0.07
C ILE A 188 9.25 -0.18 -1.02
N SER A 189 10.01 -0.93 -1.80
CA SER A 189 11.08 -0.36 -2.63
C SER A 189 11.12 -0.93 -4.03
N LYS A 190 11.47 -0.07 -5.00
CA LYS A 190 11.66 -0.47 -6.39
C LYS A 190 10.48 -1.24 -6.98
N CYS A 191 9.27 -0.91 -6.54
CA CYS A 191 8.03 -1.46 -7.06
C CYS A 191 7.41 -0.52 -8.10
N LYS A 192 6.60 -1.09 -8.97
CA LYS A 192 5.78 -0.34 -9.93
C LYS A 192 4.32 -0.62 -9.63
N PHE A 193 3.50 0.45 -9.63
CA PHE A 193 2.06 0.36 -9.41
C PHE A 193 1.38 1.05 -10.59
N LYS A 194 0.55 0.35 -11.33
CA LYS A 194 -0.01 0.93 -12.55
C LYS A 194 -1.39 0.41 -12.92
N ASN A 195 -2.11 1.27 -13.61
CA ASN A 195 -3.37 1.03 -14.30
C ASN A 195 -4.56 0.80 -13.38
N VAL A 196 -5.32 1.85 -13.18
CA VAL A 196 -6.68 1.77 -12.66
C VAL A 196 -7.64 1.49 -13.81
N LYS A 197 -8.76 0.84 -13.53
CA LYS A 197 -9.79 0.55 -14.53
C LYS A 197 -10.25 1.83 -15.23
N SER A 198 -10.30 1.78 -16.56
CA SER A 198 -10.79 2.86 -17.38
C SER A 198 -12.26 3.19 -17.09
N GLY A 199 -12.61 4.50 -17.07
CA GLY A 199 -13.98 4.96 -16.83
C GLY A 199 -14.47 4.80 -15.38
N SER A 200 -13.62 4.43 -14.45
CA SER A 200 -13.99 4.35 -13.04
C SER A 200 -13.79 5.69 -12.32
N ASP A 201 -14.67 6.00 -11.38
CA ASP A 201 -14.52 7.13 -10.44
C ASP A 201 -13.56 6.77 -9.30
N TYR A 202 -12.55 6.00 -9.61
CA TYR A 202 -11.66 5.44 -8.65
C TYR A 202 -10.77 6.51 -8.00
N VAL A 203 -10.88 6.61 -6.69
CA VAL A 203 -10.21 7.64 -5.89
C VAL A 203 -9.38 7.06 -4.74
N LYS A 204 -9.24 5.74 -4.69
CA LYS A 204 -8.51 5.06 -3.62
C LYS A 204 -7.02 4.96 -3.92
N GLU A 205 -6.23 4.92 -2.88
CA GLU A 205 -4.77 4.85 -2.94
C GLU A 205 -4.28 3.48 -3.41
N ALA A 206 -3.21 3.45 -4.21
CA ALA A 206 -2.51 2.21 -4.55
C ALA A 206 -1.88 1.59 -3.30
N ILE A 207 -1.26 2.42 -2.46
CA ILE A 207 -0.80 2.05 -1.12
C ILE A 207 -1.62 2.84 -0.10
N ASN A 208 -2.49 2.16 0.62
CA ASN A 208 -3.33 2.74 1.66
C ASN A 208 -2.66 2.59 3.02
N ILE A 209 -2.60 3.68 3.78
CA ILE A 209 -1.97 3.75 5.11
C ILE A 209 -3.04 4.23 6.10
N ASP A 210 -3.68 3.29 6.77
CA ASP A 210 -4.76 3.59 7.71
C ASP A 210 -4.64 2.83 9.03
N THR A 211 -5.55 3.11 9.95
CA THR A 211 -5.66 2.41 11.22
C THR A 211 -6.80 1.40 11.17
N PRO A 212 -6.66 0.24 11.82
CA PRO A 212 -7.77 -0.69 11.92
C PRO A 212 -8.76 -0.19 12.98
N ASP A 213 -9.98 0.14 12.57
CA ASP A 213 -11.05 0.54 13.47
C ASP A 213 -12.40 -0.06 13.05
N LYS A 214 -13.38 -0.02 13.94
CA LYS A 214 -14.75 -0.47 13.66
C LYS A 214 -15.64 0.66 13.16
N GLU A 215 -15.34 1.89 13.52
CA GLU A 215 -16.18 3.06 13.25
C GLU A 215 -16.27 3.36 11.76
N THR A 216 -15.14 3.29 11.05
CA THR A 216 -15.12 3.55 9.61
C THR A 216 -15.47 2.34 8.77
N ASN A 217 -15.47 1.15 9.36
CA ASN A 217 -15.65 -0.12 8.67
C ASN A 217 -14.65 -0.32 7.51
N GLY A 218 -13.49 0.32 7.60
CA GLY A 218 -12.46 0.32 6.54
C GLY A 218 -11.58 -0.92 6.55
N PHE A 219 -11.47 -1.61 7.68
CA PHE A 219 -10.64 -2.80 7.86
C PHE A 219 -11.48 -3.96 8.40
N ASN A 220 -12.09 -4.73 7.48
CA ASN A 220 -13.10 -5.74 7.81
C ASN A 220 -12.50 -7.14 8.11
N ASN A 221 -11.27 -7.19 8.56
CA ASN A 221 -10.63 -8.46 8.86
C ASN A 221 -10.91 -8.87 10.31
N ILE A 222 -11.64 -9.96 10.49
CA ILE A 222 -12.12 -10.43 11.81
C ILE A 222 -10.98 -10.71 12.79
N TRP A 223 -9.80 -11.08 12.29
CA TRP A 223 -8.64 -11.41 13.10
C TRP A 223 -7.98 -10.20 13.76
N SER A 224 -8.31 -8.98 13.34
CA SER A 224 -7.84 -7.74 13.96
C SER A 224 -8.65 -7.40 15.20
N LYS A 225 -7.97 -6.92 16.24
CA LYS A 225 -8.63 -6.34 17.43
C LYS A 225 -9.19 -4.96 17.17
N HIS A 226 -8.99 -4.39 15.98
CA HIS A 226 -9.47 -3.06 15.60
C HIS A 226 -9.14 -1.99 16.65
N ASP A 227 -7.91 -2.00 17.12
CA ASP A 227 -7.45 -1.19 18.25
C ASP A 227 -6.90 0.18 17.85
N LYS A 228 -7.07 0.58 16.59
CA LYS A 228 -6.62 1.87 16.05
C LYS A 228 -5.11 2.08 16.10
N THR A 229 -4.32 1.02 16.19
CA THR A 229 -2.87 1.12 16.16
C THR A 229 -2.41 1.75 14.84
N PRO A 230 -1.59 2.80 14.86
CA PRO A 230 -1.09 3.45 13.65
C PRO A 230 0.08 2.69 13.04
N ASN A 231 0.42 3.07 11.81
CA ASN A 231 1.64 2.60 11.14
C ASN A 231 2.84 3.43 11.60
N GLU A 232 3.99 2.80 11.72
CA GLU A 232 5.23 3.44 12.16
C GLU A 232 6.44 2.93 11.35
N ASN A 233 7.38 3.83 11.05
CA ASN A 233 8.63 3.50 10.36
C ASN A 233 8.36 2.81 9.02
N VAL A 234 7.67 3.51 8.13
CA VAL A 234 7.35 3.05 6.78
C VAL A 234 8.19 3.81 5.77
N THR A 235 8.91 3.09 4.92
CA THR A 235 9.69 3.69 3.83
C THR A 235 9.17 3.18 2.49
N ILE A 236 8.75 4.11 1.64
CA ILE A 236 8.36 3.84 0.25
C ILE A 236 9.38 4.55 -0.62
N SER A 237 10.26 3.81 -1.27
CA SER A 237 11.40 4.39 -1.97
C SER A 237 11.64 3.78 -3.35
N GLY A 238 12.05 4.62 -4.30
CA GLY A 238 12.38 4.18 -5.66
C GLY A 238 11.23 3.53 -6.40
N CYS A 239 9.99 3.84 -6.03
CA CYS A 239 8.78 3.29 -6.64
C CYS A 239 8.23 4.18 -7.74
N GLN A 240 7.51 3.57 -8.67
CA GLN A 240 6.80 4.27 -9.75
C GLN A 240 5.31 4.00 -9.66
N PHE A 241 4.52 5.07 -9.82
CA PHE A 241 3.05 5.02 -9.83
C PHE A 241 2.58 5.66 -11.12
N THR A 242 1.82 4.95 -11.93
CA THR A 242 1.40 5.43 -13.24
C THR A 242 -0.05 5.07 -13.54
N ASN A 243 -0.81 6.03 -14.07
CA ASN A 243 -2.19 5.82 -14.51
C ASN A 243 -3.07 5.24 -13.41
N LEU A 244 -3.11 5.92 -12.29
CA LEU A 244 -3.89 5.55 -11.09
C LEU A 244 -4.77 6.73 -10.66
N GLY A 245 -5.75 6.47 -9.81
CA GLY A 245 -6.52 7.52 -9.17
C GLY A 245 -5.67 8.25 -8.14
N ARG A 246 -5.17 7.52 -7.16
CA ARG A 246 -4.22 8.00 -6.14
C ARG A 246 -3.08 7.02 -5.96
N ALA A 247 -1.92 7.53 -5.54
CA ALA A 247 -0.73 6.71 -5.35
C ALA A 247 -0.62 6.21 -3.90
N ILE A 248 -0.53 7.11 -2.94
CA ILE A 248 -0.18 6.80 -1.56
C ILE A 248 -1.00 7.66 -0.61
N GLY A 249 -1.48 7.09 0.46
CA GLY A 249 -1.91 7.93 1.55
C GLY A 249 -2.94 7.35 2.49
N THR A 250 -3.36 8.23 3.35
CA THR A 250 -4.37 8.05 4.38
C THR A 250 -5.60 8.83 4.00
N HIS A 251 -6.80 8.26 4.15
CA HIS A 251 -8.02 8.97 3.80
C HIS A 251 -8.97 9.20 4.98
N LYS A 252 -8.51 8.94 6.19
CA LYS A 252 -9.28 9.22 7.39
C LYS A 252 -8.40 9.69 8.54
N TYR A 253 -8.95 10.53 9.40
CA TYR A 253 -8.35 10.79 10.71
C TYR A 253 -8.64 9.63 11.65
N SER A 254 -7.80 9.48 12.66
CA SER A 254 -8.01 8.50 13.73
C SER A 254 -7.81 9.17 15.08
N ALA A 255 -8.65 8.79 16.03
CA ALA A 255 -8.59 9.30 17.39
C ALA A 255 -9.07 8.26 18.40
N SER A 256 -8.56 8.35 19.61
CA SER A 256 -9.07 7.63 20.77
C SER A 256 -9.61 8.68 21.75
N GLY A 257 -10.92 8.79 21.86
CA GLY A 257 -11.54 9.93 22.53
C GLY A 257 -11.13 11.24 21.85
N ASP A 258 -10.60 12.19 22.61
CA ASP A 258 -10.10 13.47 22.10
C ASP A 258 -8.61 13.44 21.68
N THR A 259 -7.96 12.29 21.82
CA THR A 259 -6.53 12.14 21.50
C THR A 259 -6.37 11.71 20.05
N GLN A 260 -5.71 12.54 19.25
CA GLN A 260 -5.38 12.21 17.86
C GLN A 260 -4.35 11.07 17.80
N ILE A 261 -4.55 10.17 16.83
CA ILE A 261 -3.64 9.07 16.56
C ILE A 261 -2.87 9.39 15.28
N TYR A 262 -1.53 9.39 15.37
CA TYR A 262 -0.66 9.73 14.25
C TYR A 262 0.08 8.51 13.74
N HIS A 263 0.11 8.36 12.41
CA HIS A 263 1.14 7.55 11.77
C HIS A 263 2.48 8.25 11.93
N ARG A 264 3.53 7.51 12.22
CA ARG A 264 4.84 8.09 12.55
C ARG A 264 5.92 7.62 11.60
N ASN A 265 6.80 8.56 11.22
CA ASN A 265 7.96 8.28 10.39
C ASN A 265 7.58 7.52 9.11
N ILE A 266 6.67 8.14 8.34
CA ILE A 266 6.30 7.69 7.00
C ILE A 266 7.18 8.45 6.02
N GLN A 267 7.99 7.74 5.24
CA GLN A 267 8.97 8.31 4.31
C GLN A 267 8.64 7.91 2.89
N ILE A 268 8.42 8.89 2.02
CA ILE A 268 8.26 8.70 0.57
C ILE A 268 9.48 9.34 -0.08
N LEU A 269 10.35 8.51 -0.67
CA LEU A 269 11.66 8.92 -1.13
C LEU A 269 11.94 8.47 -2.56
N ASN A 270 12.44 9.35 -3.41
CA ASN A 270 12.90 8.99 -4.75
C ASN A 270 11.86 8.24 -5.59
N CYS A 271 10.61 8.62 -5.49
CA CYS A 271 9.51 8.02 -6.24
C CYS A 271 9.16 8.87 -7.47
N LYS A 272 8.50 8.24 -8.44
CA LYS A 272 7.93 8.91 -9.61
C LYS A 272 6.45 8.59 -9.70
N ILE A 273 5.62 9.62 -9.68
CA ILE A 273 4.16 9.52 -9.73
C ILE A 273 3.69 10.30 -10.96
N SER A 274 3.11 9.61 -11.94
CA SER A 274 2.78 10.23 -13.22
C SER A 274 1.43 9.80 -13.76
N ASN A 275 0.82 10.68 -14.56
CA ASN A 275 -0.45 10.40 -15.24
C ASN A 275 -1.55 9.98 -14.24
N MET A 276 -1.70 10.78 -13.21
CA MET A 276 -2.69 10.54 -12.17
C MET A 276 -4.04 11.08 -12.60
N ARG A 277 -5.10 10.34 -12.32
CA ARG A 277 -6.44 10.60 -12.84
C ARG A 277 -7.36 11.26 -11.83
N TRP A 278 -6.85 11.54 -10.63
CA TRP A 278 -7.63 12.18 -9.56
C TRP A 278 -6.79 13.18 -8.78
N ASP A 279 -7.46 14.14 -8.17
CA ASP A 279 -6.82 15.15 -7.34
C ASP A 279 -6.18 14.54 -6.10
N SER A 280 -5.02 15.06 -5.77
CA SER A 280 -4.12 14.68 -4.69
C SER A 280 -3.66 13.23 -4.78
N PRO A 281 -2.70 12.92 -5.68
CA PRO A 281 -2.04 11.61 -5.74
C PRO A 281 -1.47 11.14 -4.40
N ILE A 282 -1.04 12.07 -3.55
CA ILE A 282 -0.61 11.78 -2.19
C ILE A 282 -1.53 12.51 -1.21
N ARG A 283 -2.06 11.75 -0.23
CA ARG A 283 -2.86 12.29 0.86
C ARG A 283 -2.18 12.01 2.20
N VAL A 284 -1.78 13.07 2.87
CA VAL A 284 -1.17 13.03 4.19
C VAL A 284 -2.23 13.42 5.22
N MET A 285 -2.62 12.49 6.07
CA MET A 285 -3.59 12.75 7.14
C MET A 285 -3.09 12.13 8.44
N ASN A 286 -2.88 12.95 9.46
CA ASN A 286 -2.33 12.52 10.75
C ASN A 286 -0.99 11.78 10.63
N TRP A 287 -0.06 12.35 9.89
CA TRP A 287 1.32 11.86 9.84
C TRP A 287 2.21 12.75 10.69
N LYS A 288 3.07 12.14 11.50
CA LYS A 288 4.04 12.83 12.36
C LYS A 288 5.47 12.40 12.02
N ASP A 289 6.41 13.36 12.07
CA ASP A 289 7.82 13.10 11.80
C ASP A 289 8.05 12.38 10.48
N SER A 290 7.36 12.81 9.44
CA SER A 290 7.28 12.14 8.15
C SER A 290 7.82 13.03 7.03
N ALA A 291 8.04 12.44 5.85
CA ALA A 291 8.62 13.19 4.74
C ALA A 291 8.17 12.70 3.35
N ILE A 292 8.13 13.64 2.41
CA ILE A 292 8.12 13.39 0.97
C ILE A 292 9.35 14.11 0.40
N GLN A 293 10.32 13.38 -0.12
CA GLN A 293 11.58 13.96 -0.61
C GLN A 293 12.00 13.36 -1.95
N ASN A 294 12.64 14.18 -2.78
CA ASN A 294 13.22 13.77 -4.05
C ASN A 294 12.25 12.99 -4.94
N THR A 295 10.98 13.36 -4.93
CA THR A 295 9.90 12.67 -5.64
C THR A 295 9.38 13.58 -6.74
N VAL A 296 9.09 12.98 -7.90
CA VAL A 296 8.50 13.65 -9.05
C VAL A 296 7.02 13.31 -9.12
N ILE A 297 6.16 14.33 -9.13
CA ILE A 297 4.72 14.18 -9.40
C ILE A 297 4.40 14.95 -10.66
N GLN A 298 3.87 14.25 -11.67
CA GLN A 298 3.58 14.89 -12.95
C GLN A 298 2.24 14.45 -13.54
N ASN A 299 1.60 15.39 -14.23
CA ASN A 299 0.34 15.18 -14.94
C ASN A 299 -0.78 14.67 -14.03
N VAL A 300 -1.23 15.54 -13.14
CA VAL A 300 -2.38 15.28 -12.27
C VAL A 300 -3.61 15.93 -12.89
N LYS A 301 -4.56 15.12 -13.32
CA LYS A 301 -5.81 15.58 -13.95
C LYS A 301 -6.99 14.90 -13.29
N GLN A 302 -8.09 15.66 -13.18
CA GLN A 302 -9.37 15.13 -12.72
C GLN A 302 -10.46 15.71 -13.61
N PRO A 303 -11.39 14.91 -14.14
CA PRO A 303 -12.49 15.41 -14.93
C PRO A 303 -13.26 16.52 -14.21
N GLY A 304 -13.45 17.68 -14.91
CA GLY A 304 -14.19 18.81 -14.34
C GLY A 304 -13.44 19.62 -13.28
N LYS A 305 -12.15 19.38 -13.05
CA LYS A 305 -11.34 20.11 -12.07
C LYS A 305 -10.08 20.68 -12.72
N SER A 306 -9.91 22.01 -12.62
CA SER A 306 -8.75 22.71 -13.18
C SER A 306 -7.65 22.99 -12.14
N ASP A 307 -7.96 22.91 -10.85
CA ASP A 307 -7.09 23.28 -9.74
C ASP A 307 -6.60 22.04 -8.94
N THR A 308 -6.19 21.01 -9.66
CA THR A 308 -5.64 19.80 -9.06
C THR A 308 -4.36 20.08 -8.25
N ARG A 309 -4.12 19.24 -7.27
CA ARG A 309 -2.97 19.35 -6.37
C ARG A 309 -2.14 18.07 -6.44
N GLY A 310 -0.84 18.20 -6.23
CA GLY A 310 0.05 17.04 -6.10
C GLY A 310 -0.10 16.35 -4.75
N VAL A 311 -0.13 17.15 -3.68
CA VAL A 311 -0.21 16.66 -2.30
C VAL A 311 -1.28 17.43 -1.53
N LEU A 312 -2.12 16.70 -0.80
CA LEU A 312 -3.01 17.27 0.20
C LEU A 312 -2.49 16.88 1.59
N VAL A 313 -2.30 17.88 2.45
CA VAL A 313 -1.72 17.69 3.79
C VAL A 313 -2.72 18.17 4.83
N SER A 314 -3.07 17.29 5.74
CA SER A 314 -4.01 17.60 6.82
C SER A 314 -3.61 16.88 8.10
N GLY A 315 -3.51 17.63 9.19
CA GLY A 315 -3.13 17.06 10.49
C GLY A 315 -1.71 16.52 10.53
N ALA A 316 -0.80 17.09 9.75
CA ALA A 316 0.61 16.71 9.77
C ALA A 316 1.38 17.47 10.84
N VAL A 317 2.21 16.77 11.57
CA VAL A 317 3.08 17.32 12.62
C VAL A 317 4.53 17.04 12.27
N ASN A 318 5.37 18.09 12.22
CA ASN A 318 6.77 17.95 11.81
C ASN A 318 6.90 17.16 10.51
N PHE A 319 6.39 17.74 9.43
CA PHE A 319 6.33 17.10 8.11
C PHE A 319 7.27 17.80 7.14
N THR A 320 8.18 17.03 6.54
CA THR A 320 9.15 17.50 5.55
C THR A 320 8.63 17.24 4.15
N MET A 321 8.56 18.27 3.33
CA MET A 321 8.29 18.16 1.90
C MET A 321 9.36 18.95 1.16
N ALA A 322 10.40 18.25 0.67
CA ALA A 322 11.62 18.89 0.19
C ALA A 322 12.15 18.27 -1.09
N GLU A 323 12.74 19.10 -1.94
CA GLU A 323 13.43 18.66 -3.16
C GLU A 323 12.56 17.83 -4.11
N ASN A 324 11.24 18.03 -4.08
CA ASN A 324 10.31 17.37 -5.01
C ASN A 324 10.14 18.22 -6.27
N THR A 325 9.71 17.57 -7.34
CA THR A 325 9.41 18.21 -8.61
C THR A 325 7.95 17.99 -8.98
N PHE A 326 7.22 19.09 -9.25
CA PHE A 326 5.81 19.07 -9.59
C PHE A 326 5.63 19.59 -11.02
N ILE A 327 5.04 18.80 -11.90
CA ILE A 327 4.90 19.12 -13.32
C ILE A 327 3.46 18.86 -13.79
N GLY A 328 2.79 19.90 -14.31
CA GLY A 328 1.50 19.70 -14.97
C GLY A 328 0.33 19.40 -14.03
N MET A 329 -0.03 20.37 -13.20
CA MET A 329 -1.19 20.34 -12.30
C MET A 329 -1.58 21.76 -11.90
N GLY A 330 -2.60 21.93 -11.09
CA GLY A 330 -3.00 23.24 -10.60
C GLY A 330 -1.96 23.81 -9.63
N ARG A 331 -1.64 23.09 -8.57
CA ARG A 331 -0.66 23.53 -7.57
C ARG A 331 0.09 22.33 -6.97
N PRO A 332 1.29 22.54 -6.43
CA PRO A 332 2.08 21.44 -5.84
C PRO A 332 1.45 20.82 -4.61
N ALA A 333 0.97 21.64 -3.70
CA ALA A 333 0.38 21.14 -2.45
C ALA A 333 -0.57 22.16 -1.84
N GLN A 334 -1.48 21.64 -1.04
CA GLN A 334 -2.32 22.42 -0.15
C GLN A 334 -2.31 21.78 1.23
N CYS A 335 -2.06 22.60 2.23
CA CYS A 335 -2.10 22.21 3.63
C CYS A 335 -3.33 22.85 4.25
N ILE A 336 -4.26 22.04 4.76
CA ILE A 336 -5.55 22.51 5.27
C ILE A 336 -5.92 21.76 6.55
N ALA A 337 -6.54 22.42 7.51
CA ALA A 337 -7.22 21.76 8.60
C ALA A 337 -8.55 21.21 8.06
N TRP A 338 -8.82 19.95 8.31
CA TRP A 338 -9.99 19.28 7.76
C TRP A 338 -10.72 18.49 8.83
N LYS A 339 -12.04 18.54 8.80
CA LYS A 339 -12.89 17.64 9.57
C LYS A 339 -13.44 16.57 8.62
N ASN A 340 -13.23 15.32 8.96
CA ASN A 340 -13.79 14.23 8.20
C ASN A 340 -15.12 13.82 8.81
N ASP A 341 -16.22 14.16 8.16
CA ASP A 341 -17.59 13.91 8.64
C ASP A 341 -18.24 12.67 8.00
N GLY A 342 -17.49 11.86 7.27
CA GLY A 342 -18.00 10.61 6.70
C GLY A 342 -18.47 9.62 7.76
N PRO A 343 -19.23 8.60 7.38
CA PRO A 343 -19.68 7.57 8.31
C PRO A 343 -18.51 6.97 9.11
N GLY A 344 -18.62 6.98 10.43
CA GLY A 344 -17.57 6.53 11.33
C GLY A 344 -16.33 7.42 11.41
N SER A 345 -16.38 8.62 10.84
CA SER A 345 -15.23 9.53 10.74
C SER A 345 -15.48 10.89 11.39
N ALA A 346 -16.40 10.99 12.33
CA ALA A 346 -16.69 12.21 13.06
C ALA A 346 -15.59 12.51 14.10
N TYR A 347 -14.41 12.86 13.61
CA TYR A 347 -13.26 13.17 14.45
C TYR A 347 -13.08 14.67 14.66
N PRO A 348 -12.40 15.09 15.74
CA PRO A 348 -12.03 16.48 15.93
C PRO A 348 -11.23 17.01 14.72
N ILE A 349 -11.33 18.29 14.49
CA ILE A 349 -10.54 18.96 13.46
C ILE A 349 -9.07 18.82 13.82
N THR A 350 -8.26 18.33 12.88
CA THR A 350 -6.82 18.17 13.08
C THR A 350 -6.07 19.22 12.27
N TYR A 351 -5.35 20.07 12.97
CA TYR A 351 -4.53 21.15 12.40
C TYR A 351 -3.13 20.61 12.04
N ASN A 352 -2.54 21.25 11.04
CA ASN A 352 -1.12 21.05 10.74
C ASN A 352 -0.26 21.79 11.74
N ASP A 353 0.88 21.21 12.15
CA ASP A 353 1.88 21.83 13.01
C ASP A 353 3.25 21.68 12.37
N PHE A 354 3.64 22.74 11.64
CA PHE A 354 4.90 22.78 10.92
C PHE A 354 5.95 23.57 11.71
N THR A 355 7.16 23.01 11.75
CA THR A 355 8.33 23.74 12.27
C THR A 355 8.81 24.79 11.26
N GLU A 356 9.64 25.71 11.70
CA GLU A 356 10.31 26.67 10.80
C GLU A 356 11.11 25.94 9.71
N GLN A 357 11.77 24.85 10.06
CA GLN A 357 12.51 24.03 9.10
C GLN A 357 11.58 23.39 8.08
N ASN A 358 10.41 22.91 8.48
CA ASN A 358 9.41 22.36 7.55
C ASN A 358 9.01 23.41 6.50
N LEU A 359 8.79 24.64 6.92
CA LEU A 359 8.41 25.72 6.02
C LEU A 359 9.56 26.10 5.08
N ALA A 360 10.80 26.15 5.58
CA ALA A 360 11.98 26.38 4.76
C ALA A 360 12.20 25.26 3.72
N ASP A 361 12.00 24.03 4.11
CA ASP A 361 12.12 22.86 3.22
C ASP A 361 11.09 22.90 2.08
N MET A 362 9.87 23.39 2.34
CA MET A 362 8.84 23.52 1.31
C MET A 362 9.30 24.42 0.15
N ALA A 363 10.10 25.44 0.41
CA ALA A 363 10.63 26.33 -0.62
C ALA A 363 11.71 25.68 -1.51
N THR A 364 12.23 24.52 -1.14
CA THR A 364 13.23 23.78 -1.94
C THR A 364 12.62 23.01 -3.11
N ASN A 365 11.31 22.83 -3.13
CA ASN A 365 10.62 22.13 -4.20
C ASN A 365 10.69 22.93 -5.51
N LYS A 366 10.49 22.24 -6.64
CA LYS A 366 10.51 22.81 -7.98
C LYS A 366 9.22 22.51 -8.73
N GLY A 367 8.83 23.39 -9.63
CA GLY A 367 7.64 23.17 -10.44
C GLY A 367 7.66 23.86 -11.78
N LYS A 368 6.92 23.29 -12.73
CA LYS A 368 6.62 23.87 -14.04
C LYS A 368 5.26 23.40 -14.54
N LYS A 369 4.66 24.16 -15.45
CA LYS A 369 3.29 23.89 -15.96
C LYS A 369 2.30 23.77 -14.81
N LEU A 370 2.37 24.69 -13.87
CA LEU A 370 1.48 24.84 -12.73
C LEU A 370 0.64 26.10 -12.92
N THR A 371 -0.63 26.04 -12.56
CA THR A 371 -1.47 27.24 -12.49
C THR A 371 -0.96 28.16 -11.39
N GLU A 372 -0.57 27.59 -10.25
CA GLU A 372 -0.03 28.30 -9.10
C GLU A 372 1.24 27.61 -8.61
N ARG A 373 2.37 28.32 -8.71
CA ARG A 373 3.68 27.76 -8.33
C ARG A 373 3.98 28.05 -6.88
N TYR A 374 3.05 27.69 -6.00
CA TYR A 374 3.22 27.83 -4.56
C TYR A 374 2.40 26.83 -3.77
N ILE A 375 2.84 26.59 -2.54
CA ILE A 375 2.15 25.77 -1.55
C ILE A 375 1.29 26.69 -0.70
N ARG A 376 0.03 26.34 -0.53
CA ARG A 376 -0.92 27.10 0.28
C ARG A 376 -1.08 26.45 1.66
N ILE A 377 -1.03 27.25 2.70
CA ILE A 377 -1.23 26.81 4.08
C ILE A 377 -2.40 27.60 4.67
N SER A 378 -3.50 26.90 4.92
CA SER A 378 -4.69 27.46 5.56
C SER A 378 -4.61 27.29 7.08
N PRO A 379 -4.83 28.35 7.86
CA PRO A 379 -4.71 28.30 9.32
C PRO A 379 -5.94 27.70 9.99
N GLU A 380 -7.08 27.72 9.32
CA GLU A 380 -8.37 27.39 9.90
C GLU A 380 -9.06 26.28 9.10
N TYR A 381 -10.05 25.67 9.75
CA TYR A 381 -10.87 24.61 9.19
C TYR A 381 -11.64 25.08 7.96
N ASN A 382 -11.49 24.33 6.88
CA ASN A 382 -12.26 24.49 5.63
C ASN A 382 -12.28 25.93 5.07
N VAL A 383 -11.25 26.71 5.38
CA VAL A 383 -11.06 28.06 4.84
C VAL A 383 -10.14 28.00 3.64
N PHE A 384 -10.62 28.51 2.51
CA PHE A 384 -9.82 28.56 1.27
C PHE A 384 -8.96 29.84 1.18
N GLU A 385 -9.03 30.71 2.17
CA GLU A 385 -8.06 31.78 2.35
C GLU A 385 -6.84 31.28 3.07
N TYR A 386 -5.67 31.81 2.71
CA TYR A 386 -4.40 31.26 3.16
C TYR A 386 -3.68 32.27 4.04
N ALA A 387 -3.28 31.84 5.24
CA ALA A 387 -2.41 32.64 6.09
C ALA A 387 -0.99 32.69 5.56
N GLN A 388 -0.57 31.67 4.80
CA GLN A 388 0.79 31.57 4.29
C GLN A 388 0.84 30.94 2.91
N ILE A 389 1.68 31.53 2.06
CA ILE A 389 1.99 31.06 0.71
C ILE A 389 3.49 30.88 0.61
N ILE A 390 3.93 29.69 0.19
CA ILE A 390 5.34 29.38 -0.02
C ILE A 390 5.57 29.16 -1.51
N THR A 391 6.24 30.10 -2.16
CA THR A 391 6.61 30.00 -3.56
C THR A 391 7.72 28.96 -3.73
N ILE A 392 7.56 28.05 -4.70
CA ILE A 392 8.58 27.06 -5.04
C ILE A 392 9.41 27.50 -6.24
N LYS A 393 10.54 26.85 -6.46
CA LYS A 393 11.49 27.15 -7.54
C LYS A 393 10.90 26.75 -8.89
N LYS A 394 11.37 27.38 -9.96
CA LYS A 394 11.09 26.94 -11.34
C LYS A 394 11.90 25.67 -11.66
N ALA A 395 11.22 24.68 -12.20
CA ALA A 395 11.86 23.47 -12.70
C ALA A 395 12.43 23.67 -14.10
#